data_24cf20a0725ac01dd4a0aef403933715
#
_entry.id   24cf20a0725ac01dd4a0aef403933715
#
_cell.length_a   1.000
_cell.length_b   1.000
_cell.length_c   1.000
_cell.angle_alpha   90.00
_cell.angle_beta   90.00
_cell.angle_gamma   90.00
#
_symmetry.space_group_name_H-M   'P 1'
#
loop_
_entity.id
_entity.type
_entity.pdbx_description
1 polymer ?
#
loop_
_entity_poly.entity_id
_entity_poly.type
_entity_poly.pdbx_seq_one_letter_code
_entity_poly.pdbx_strand_id
1 'polypeptide(L)' 'MQSYEFKIQSRKEDIDFINKIIEAYEEVGVVRTTDAKAGLITIISTDDYKDTARDIILDLGKNYVKAEILEEGPWKGFL' A
#
# COMPACT_ATOMS: atom_id res chain seq x y z
N MET A 1 -10.20 -17.07 -0.81
CA MET A 1 -9.75 -15.74 -0.38
C MET A 1 -9.30 -14.94 -1.58
N GLN A 2 -9.80 -13.73 -1.74
CA GLN A 2 -9.46 -12.89 -2.87
C GLN A 2 -8.47 -11.80 -2.46
N SER A 3 -7.48 -11.56 -3.31
CA SER A 3 -6.51 -10.48 -3.08
C SER A 3 -7.09 -9.13 -3.52
N TYR A 4 -6.64 -8.10 -2.86
CA TYR A 4 -7.12 -6.73 -3.08
C TYR A 4 -5.91 -5.80 -3.16
N GLU A 5 -5.93 -4.84 -4.07
CA GLU A 5 -4.77 -3.95 -4.24
C GLU A 5 -5.11 -2.49 -4.05
N PHE A 6 -4.10 -1.74 -3.60
CA PHE A 6 -4.14 -0.28 -3.51
C PHE A 6 -2.96 0.26 -4.30
N LYS A 7 -3.22 1.10 -5.28
CA LYS A 7 -2.16 1.79 -6.01
C LYS A 7 -1.94 3.13 -5.35
N ILE A 8 -0.71 3.35 -4.89
CA ILE A 8 -0.37 4.47 -4.02
C ILE A 8 0.66 5.37 -4.67
N GLN A 9 0.40 6.68 -4.62
CA GLN A 9 1.41 7.69 -4.94
C GLN A 9 2.07 8.11 -3.64
N SER A 10 3.35 7.81 -3.52
CA SER A 10 4.16 8.25 -2.39
C SER A 10 5.35 9.04 -2.92
N ARG A 11 6.33 9.28 -2.07
CA ARG A 11 7.61 9.84 -2.48
C ARG A 11 8.65 8.75 -2.43
N LYS A 12 9.61 8.82 -3.36
CA LYS A 12 10.72 7.87 -3.42
C LYS A 12 11.37 7.66 -2.06
N GLU A 13 11.64 8.74 -1.34
CA GLU A 13 12.33 8.68 -0.05
C GLU A 13 11.49 8.05 1.07
N ASP A 14 10.18 7.92 0.88
CA ASP A 14 9.27 7.37 1.89
C ASP A 14 8.89 5.91 1.67
N ILE A 15 9.28 5.33 0.53
CA ILE A 15 8.89 3.95 0.19
C ILE A 15 9.36 2.96 1.25
N ASP A 16 10.60 3.09 1.70
CA ASP A 16 11.16 2.17 2.69
C ASP A 16 10.41 2.25 4.01
N PHE A 17 10.05 3.44 4.44
CA PHE A 17 9.28 3.64 5.66
C PHE A 17 7.90 2.97 5.55
N ILE A 18 7.21 3.19 4.43
CA ILE A 18 5.89 2.59 4.19
C ILE A 18 6.00 1.06 4.22
N ASN A 19 7.02 0.52 3.56
CA ASN A 19 7.25 -0.91 3.52
C ASN A 19 7.41 -1.49 4.93
N LYS A 20 8.21 -0.83 5.77
CA LYS A 20 8.44 -1.28 7.14
C LYS A 20 7.17 -1.26 7.99
N ILE A 21 6.36 -0.23 7.82
CA ILE A 21 5.10 -0.12 8.57
C ILE A 21 4.13 -1.22 8.16
N ILE A 22 3.96 -1.45 6.85
CA ILE A 22 3.05 -2.49 6.38
C ILE A 22 3.53 -3.88 6.80
N GLU A 23 4.83 -4.14 6.74
CA GLU A 23 5.38 -5.43 7.18
C GLU A 23 5.17 -5.67 8.67
N ALA A 24 5.15 -4.61 9.48
CA ALA A 24 4.91 -4.73 10.92
C ALA A 24 3.50 -5.22 11.25
N TYR A 25 2.56 -5.03 10.34
CA TYR A 25 1.20 -5.56 10.46
C TYR A 25 1.11 -6.88 9.68
N GLU A 26 1.76 -7.87 10.16
CA GLU A 26 1.99 -9.17 9.50
C GLU A 26 1.04 -9.57 8.38
N GLU A 27 -0.24 -9.75 8.66
CA GLU A 27 -1.19 -10.32 7.69
C GLU A 27 -1.94 -9.29 6.85
N VAL A 28 -1.66 -8.01 7.04
CA VAL A 28 -2.42 -6.94 6.39
C VAL A 28 -2.11 -6.85 4.90
N GLY A 29 -0.85 -7.00 4.51
CA GLY A 29 -0.50 -6.91 3.10
C GLY A 29 0.99 -6.92 2.86
N VAL A 30 1.34 -6.83 1.57
CA VAL A 30 2.73 -6.72 1.14
C VAL A 30 2.86 -5.53 0.21
N VAL A 31 4.04 -4.92 0.20
CA VAL A 31 4.32 -3.77 -0.65
C VAL A 31 5.15 -4.20 -1.85
N ARG A 32 4.73 -3.76 -3.04
CA ARG A 32 5.49 -3.95 -4.28
C ARG A 32 5.77 -2.59 -4.87
N THR A 33 7.02 -2.32 -5.18
CA THR A 33 7.39 -1.05 -5.81
C THR A 33 7.14 -1.15 -7.31
N THR A 34 6.26 -0.30 -7.81
CA THR A 34 5.91 -0.26 -9.23
C THR A 34 6.89 0.61 -10.00
N ASP A 35 7.16 1.81 -9.46
CA ASP A 35 8.13 2.75 -10.03
C ASP A 35 8.77 3.53 -8.89
N ALA A 36 9.98 3.13 -8.53
CA ALA A 36 10.69 3.71 -7.39
C ALA A 36 10.96 5.20 -7.58
N LYS A 37 11.37 5.60 -8.77
CA LYS A 37 11.71 7.00 -9.05
C LYS A 37 10.50 7.90 -8.95
N ALA A 38 9.36 7.42 -9.41
CA ALA A 38 8.10 8.16 -9.34
C ALA A 38 7.39 8.03 -7.99
N GLY A 39 7.89 7.19 -7.10
CA GLY A 39 7.26 6.96 -5.80
C GLY A 39 5.99 6.14 -5.89
N LEU A 40 5.82 5.35 -6.95
CA LEU A 40 4.63 4.53 -7.15
C LEU A 40 4.81 3.15 -6.54
N ILE A 41 3.88 2.77 -5.69
CA ILE A 41 3.88 1.46 -5.04
C ILE A 41 2.49 0.85 -5.11
N THR A 42 2.44 -0.46 -4.96
CA THR A 42 1.19 -1.20 -4.85
C THR A 42 1.21 -1.97 -3.53
N ILE A 43 0.15 -1.83 -2.76
CA ILE A 43 -0.02 -2.62 -1.53
C ILE A 43 -1.06 -3.68 -1.84
N ILE A 44 -0.66 -4.95 -1.68
CA ILE A 44 -1.54 -6.09 -1.96
C ILE A 44 -2.02 -6.66 -0.63
N SER A 45 -3.32 -6.64 -0.43
CA SER A 45 -3.96 -7.13 0.77
C SER A 45 -4.95 -8.26 0.40
N THR A 46 -5.91 -8.51 1.25
CA THR A 46 -6.96 -9.49 1.00
C THR A 46 -8.31 -8.85 1.28
N ASP A 47 -9.38 -9.51 0.85
CA ASP A 47 -10.74 -9.05 1.15
C ASP A 47 -10.98 -8.92 2.65
N ASP A 48 -10.39 -9.82 3.44
CA ASP A 48 -10.58 -9.80 4.90
C ASP A 48 -9.88 -8.61 5.56
N TYR A 49 -8.75 -8.17 5.03
CA TYR A 49 -7.93 -7.13 5.63
C TYR A 49 -7.93 -5.80 4.88
N LYS A 50 -8.65 -5.71 3.77
CA LYS A 50 -8.61 -4.49 2.94
C LYS A 50 -9.03 -3.23 3.69
N ASP A 51 -10.02 -3.32 4.55
CA ASP A 51 -10.47 -2.15 5.30
C ASP A 51 -9.43 -1.71 6.32
N THR A 52 -8.79 -2.68 6.99
CA THR A 52 -7.69 -2.39 7.91
C THR A 52 -6.50 -1.78 7.15
N ALA A 53 -6.16 -2.34 6.00
CA ALA A 53 -5.09 -1.83 5.16
C ALA A 53 -5.37 -0.40 4.72
N ARG A 54 -6.60 -0.12 4.29
CA ARG A 54 -7.00 1.23 3.87
C ARG A 54 -6.84 2.22 5.02
N ASP A 55 -7.27 1.85 6.22
CA ASP A 55 -7.16 2.72 7.39
C ASP A 55 -5.70 3.03 7.71
N ILE A 56 -4.82 2.04 7.61
CA ILE A 56 -3.40 2.22 7.85
C ILE A 56 -2.81 3.18 6.80
N ILE A 57 -3.14 2.98 5.53
CA ILE A 57 -2.66 3.83 4.44
C ILE A 57 -3.12 5.27 4.63
N LEU A 58 -4.39 5.46 4.97
CA LEU A 58 -4.94 6.79 5.20
C LEU A 58 -4.28 7.48 6.39
N ASP A 59 -4.03 6.75 7.46
CA ASP A 59 -3.34 7.29 8.62
C ASP A 59 -1.90 7.68 8.29
N LEU A 60 -1.19 6.85 7.53
CA LEU A 60 0.17 7.17 7.08
C LEU A 60 0.18 8.46 6.27
N GLY A 61 -0.75 8.59 5.34
CA GLY A 61 -0.83 9.77 4.48
C GLY A 61 -1.24 11.03 5.21
N LYS A 62 -2.01 10.88 6.29
CA LYS A 62 -2.47 12.01 7.07
C LYS A 62 -1.41 12.52 8.03
N ASN A 63 -0.63 11.62 8.63
CA ASN A 63 0.22 11.97 9.79
C ASN A 63 1.73 11.84 9.58
N TYR A 64 2.19 11.12 8.56
CA TYR A 64 3.62 10.77 8.48
C TYR A 64 4.28 11.02 7.15
N VAL A 65 3.69 10.55 6.05
CA VAL A 65 4.33 10.59 4.72
C VAL A 65 3.30 10.93 3.66
N LYS A 66 3.75 11.12 2.43
CA LYS A 66 2.83 11.22 1.30
C LYS A 66 2.41 9.80 0.92
N ALA A 67 1.13 9.49 1.06
CA ALA A 67 0.58 8.20 0.66
C ALA A 67 -0.86 8.42 0.18
N GLU A 68 -1.01 8.61 -1.12
CA GLU A 68 -2.28 8.92 -1.75
C GLU A 68 -2.79 7.71 -2.51
N ILE A 69 -4.00 7.25 -2.18
CA ILE A 69 -4.61 6.12 -2.90
C ILE A 69 -5.09 6.63 -4.26
N LEU A 70 -4.44 6.17 -5.32
CA LEU A 70 -4.83 6.53 -6.69
C LEU A 70 -5.95 5.64 -7.19
N GLU A 71 -5.92 4.37 -6.80
CA GLU A 71 -6.84 3.37 -7.29
C GLU A 71 -6.85 2.20 -6.33
N GLU A 72 -7.99 1.54 -6.15
CA GLU A 72 -8.06 0.31 -5.37
C GLU A 72 -9.11 -0.62 -5.96
N GLY A 73 -8.92 -1.92 -5.77
CA GLY A 73 -9.83 -2.93 -6.26
C GLY A 73 -9.25 -4.33 -6.14
N PRO A 74 -9.96 -5.34 -6.66
CA PRO A 74 -9.44 -6.70 -6.68
C PRO A 74 -8.11 -6.76 -7.40
N TRP A 75 -7.16 -7.51 -6.83
CA TRP A 75 -5.85 -7.67 -7.46
C TRP A 75 -5.97 -8.46 -8.76
N LYS A 76 -5.37 -7.94 -9.82
CA LYS A 76 -5.50 -8.50 -11.16
C LYS A 76 -4.44 -9.55 -11.50
N GLY A 77 -3.55 -9.86 -10.55
CA GLY A 77 -2.56 -10.91 -10.74
C GLY A 77 -1.25 -10.47 -11.41
N PHE A 78 -1.05 -9.17 -11.59
CA PHE A 78 0.21 -8.65 -12.14
C PHE A 78 0.47 -7.24 -11.59
N LEU A 79 1.73 -6.83 -11.70
CA LEU A 79 2.15 -5.50 -11.27
C LEU A 79 2.66 -4.65 -12.42
#